data_f394161e467b22cf9f05b88f51985e0b
#
_entry.id   f394161e467b22cf9f05b88f51985e0b
#
_cell.length_a   1.000
_cell.length_b   1.000
_cell.length_c   1.000
_cell.angle_alpha   90.00
_cell.angle_beta   90.00
_cell.angle_gamma   90.00
#
_symmetry.space_group_name_H-M   'P 1'
#
loop_
_entity.id
_entity.type
_entity.pdbx_description
1 polymer ?
#
loop_
_entity_poly.entity_id
_entity_poly.type
_entity_poly.pdbx_seq_one_letter_code
_entity_poly.pdbx_strand_id
1 'polypeptide(L)'
;MASFATPSIALTGPNAETEGARLWAFDITAPGRVRKDGWPSPHGGRMLCASPGGHYQRFDSMATDALGNLCVATLLHGGITIVAPDGSSCEHVPLPDRYTTNICFGGRDMRTAYITLSGSGRLIAIDDWPTPGLKLNFQA
;
A
#
# COMPACT_ATOMS: atom_id res chain seq x y z
N MET A 1 -17.88 -0.07 -3.48
CA MET A 1 -16.66 -0.70 -2.96
C MET A 1 -15.55 -0.42 -3.94
N ALA A 2 -14.43 0.10 -3.51
CA ALA A 2 -13.29 0.37 -4.40
C ALA A 2 -12.34 -0.84 -4.40
N SER A 3 -11.75 -1.15 -5.54
CA SER A 3 -10.64 -2.08 -5.65
C SER A 3 -9.34 -1.28 -5.76
N PHE A 4 -8.36 -1.65 -4.99
CA PHE A 4 -7.06 -1.01 -4.99
C PHE A 4 -6.04 -1.94 -5.66
N ALA A 5 -5.17 -1.38 -6.45
CA ALA A 5 -4.09 -2.12 -7.08
C ALA A 5 -2.79 -1.33 -6.95
N THR A 6 -1.75 -2.02 -6.54
CA THR A 6 -0.38 -1.56 -6.71
C THR A 6 0.16 -2.21 -7.98
N PRO A 7 0.22 -1.54 -9.11
CA PRO A 7 0.95 -2.10 -10.22
C PRO A 7 2.43 -2.14 -9.85
N SER A 8 2.94 -3.33 -9.53
CA SER A 8 4.37 -3.58 -9.57
C SER A 8 4.79 -3.59 -11.04
N ILE A 9 4.93 -2.43 -11.61
CA ILE A 9 5.53 -2.33 -12.94
C ILE A 9 7.01 -2.64 -12.74
N ALA A 10 7.46 -3.77 -13.28
CA ALA A 10 8.87 -3.95 -13.54
C ALA A 10 9.27 -2.89 -14.59
N LEU A 11 9.73 -1.75 -14.11
CA LEU A 11 10.21 -0.69 -14.96
C LEU A 11 11.53 -1.15 -15.57
N THR A 12 11.47 -1.59 -16.81
CA THR A 12 12.64 -1.83 -17.65
C THR A 12 12.77 -0.66 -18.60
N GLY A 13 13.69 0.25 -18.32
CA GLY A 13 13.93 1.39 -19.19
C GLY A 13 14.78 2.48 -18.54
N PRO A 14 15.25 3.49 -19.32
CA PRO A 14 16.14 4.54 -18.82
C PRO A 14 15.54 5.42 -17.74
N ASN A 15 14.22 5.40 -17.54
CA ASN A 15 13.50 6.16 -16.50
C ASN A 15 13.05 5.29 -15.32
N ALA A 16 13.49 4.03 -15.24
CA ALA A 16 13.06 3.09 -14.20
C ALA A 16 13.34 3.57 -12.77
N GLU A 17 14.38 4.40 -12.60
CA GLU A 17 14.76 4.97 -11.30
C GLU A 17 14.14 6.35 -11.03
N THR A 18 13.48 6.95 -12.01
CA THR A 18 12.88 8.29 -11.88
C THR A 18 11.35 8.25 -11.72
N GLU A 19 10.71 7.15 -12.13
CA GLU A 19 9.27 6.99 -11.97
C GLU A 19 8.96 6.29 -10.64
N GLY A 20 8.56 7.06 -9.65
CA GLY A 20 8.13 6.56 -8.34
C GLY A 20 6.87 5.69 -8.42
N ALA A 21 6.70 4.85 -7.40
CA ALA A 21 5.49 4.04 -7.24
C ALA A 21 4.23 4.92 -7.13
N ARG A 22 3.11 4.40 -7.61
CA ARG A 22 1.79 5.05 -7.54
C ARG A 22 0.75 4.06 -7.07
N LEU A 23 -0.19 4.56 -6.28
CA LEU A 23 -1.36 3.82 -5.82
C LEU A 23 -2.59 4.29 -6.57
N TRP A 24 -3.34 3.35 -7.17
CA TRP A 24 -4.52 3.63 -7.97
C TRP A 24 -5.76 2.99 -7.37
N ALA A 25 -6.87 3.71 -7.37
CA ALA A 25 -8.19 3.22 -7.00
C ALA A 25 -9.09 3.09 -8.22
N PHE A 26 -9.85 2.00 -8.25
CA PHE A 26 -10.86 1.73 -9.28
C PHE A 26 -12.21 1.46 -8.61
N ASP A 27 -13.26 2.12 -9.05
CA ASP A 27 -14.60 1.85 -8.55
C ASP A 27 -15.13 0.52 -9.11
N ILE A 28 -15.55 -0.38 -8.23
CA ILE A 28 -16.21 -1.62 -8.61
C ILE A 28 -17.69 -1.30 -8.91
N THR A 29 -18.11 -1.48 -10.14
CA THR A 29 -19.49 -1.21 -10.61
C THR A 29 -20.39 -2.44 -10.59
N ALA A 30 -19.79 -3.63 -10.68
CA ALA A 30 -20.46 -4.92 -10.57
C ALA A 30 -19.39 -6.00 -10.27
N PRO A 31 -19.78 -7.23 -9.89
CA PRO A 31 -18.84 -8.34 -9.75
C PRO A 31 -17.98 -8.51 -11.01
N GLY A 32 -16.65 -8.46 -10.84
CA GLY A 32 -15.69 -8.57 -11.94
C GLY A 32 -15.61 -7.35 -12.88
N ARG A 33 -16.26 -6.24 -12.55
CA ARG A 33 -16.26 -5.02 -13.39
C ARG A 33 -15.79 -3.82 -12.60
N VAL A 34 -14.86 -3.06 -13.18
CA VAL A 34 -14.39 -1.77 -12.65
C VAL A 34 -14.74 -0.65 -13.66
N ARG A 35 -15.04 0.53 -13.13
CA ARG A 35 -15.12 1.74 -13.95
C ARG A 35 -13.71 2.19 -14.28
N LYS A 36 -13.46 2.50 -15.53
CA LYS A 36 -12.24 3.13 -15.99
C LYS A 36 -12.52 4.58 -16.35
N ASP A 37 -11.74 5.49 -15.75
CA ASP A 37 -11.79 6.91 -16.10
C ASP A 37 -11.02 7.14 -17.40
N GLY A 38 -11.47 8.14 -18.18
CA GLY A 38 -10.78 8.54 -19.39
C GLY A 38 -9.51 9.37 -19.11
N TRP A 39 -8.99 9.97 -20.18
CA TRP A 39 -7.89 10.94 -20.04
C TRP A 39 -8.22 12.02 -18.99
N PRO A 40 -7.27 12.43 -18.12
CA PRO A 40 -5.82 12.16 -18.17
C PRO A 40 -5.34 10.92 -17.40
N SER A 41 -6.20 10.02 -16.95
CA SER A 41 -5.76 8.81 -16.25
C SER A 41 -5.16 7.80 -17.24
N PRO A 42 -3.85 7.50 -17.19
CA PRO A 42 -3.21 6.60 -18.15
C PRO A 42 -3.67 5.14 -18.00
N HIS A 43 -4.19 4.78 -16.83
CA HIS A 43 -4.62 3.41 -16.51
C HIS A 43 -6.13 3.29 -16.27
N GLY A 44 -6.84 4.42 -16.27
CA GLY A 44 -8.28 4.47 -16.01
C GLY A 44 -8.65 4.40 -14.53
N GLY A 45 -7.69 4.50 -13.64
CA GLY A 45 -7.91 4.59 -12.18
C GLY A 45 -7.73 6.02 -11.66
N ARG A 46 -8.27 6.30 -10.48
CA ARG A 46 -8.00 7.54 -9.75
C ARG A 46 -6.69 7.36 -8.95
N MET A 47 -5.71 8.21 -9.18
CA MET A 47 -4.47 8.19 -8.41
C MET A 47 -4.73 8.66 -6.97
N LEU A 48 -4.39 7.84 -5.98
CA LEU A 48 -4.50 8.17 -4.57
C LEU A 48 -3.22 8.76 -4.01
N CYS A 49 -2.10 8.17 -4.36
CA CYS A 49 -0.79 8.58 -3.87
C CYS A 49 0.27 8.31 -4.93
N ALA A 50 1.18 9.28 -5.10
CA ALA A 50 2.49 9.08 -5.69
C ALA A 50 3.52 9.00 -4.57
N SER A 51 4.74 8.53 -4.85
CA SER A 51 5.80 8.38 -3.85
C SER A 51 5.89 9.57 -2.89
N PRO A 52 5.67 9.38 -1.59
CA PRO A 52 5.72 10.47 -0.62
C PRO A 52 7.13 11.09 -0.56
N GLY A 53 7.18 12.41 -0.35
CA GLY A 53 8.44 13.12 -0.16
C GLY A 53 9.29 13.31 -1.42
N GLY A 54 8.78 12.99 -2.61
CA GLY A 54 9.49 13.21 -3.88
C GLY A 54 10.69 12.30 -4.12
N HIS A 55 10.90 11.30 -3.27
CA HIS A 55 11.97 10.32 -3.43
C HIS A 55 11.49 9.11 -4.22
N TYR A 56 12.37 8.53 -5.02
CA TYR A 56 12.09 7.28 -5.72
C TYR A 56 11.84 6.15 -4.72
N GLN A 57 10.68 5.52 -4.82
CA GLN A 57 10.24 4.40 -4.00
C GLN A 57 9.49 3.39 -4.86
N ARG A 58 9.39 2.16 -4.35
CA ARG A 58 8.52 1.12 -4.92
C ARG A 58 7.53 0.66 -3.86
N PHE A 59 6.27 0.57 -4.25
CA PHE A 59 5.24 -0.07 -3.46
C PHE A 59 5.23 -1.57 -3.75
N ASP A 60 5.02 -2.35 -2.68
CA ASP A 60 4.87 -3.79 -2.75
C ASP A 60 3.46 -4.18 -2.26
N SER A 61 3.33 -5.12 -1.36
CA SER A 61 2.05 -5.59 -0.85
C SER A 61 1.40 -4.55 0.09
N MET A 62 0.09 -4.71 0.32
CA MET A 62 -0.65 -3.79 1.17
C MET A 62 -1.73 -4.51 1.99
N ALA A 63 -2.11 -3.90 3.11
CA ALA A 63 -3.29 -4.25 3.89
C ALA A 63 -4.15 -3.01 4.12
N THR A 64 -5.42 -3.22 4.47
CA THR A 64 -6.35 -2.13 4.79
C THR A 64 -6.61 -2.12 6.29
N ASP A 65 -6.66 -0.96 6.91
CA ASP A 65 -7.07 -0.79 8.29
C ASP A 65 -8.60 -0.58 8.43
N ALA A 66 -9.09 -0.52 9.65
CA ALA A 66 -10.52 -0.41 9.96
C ALA A 66 -11.12 0.95 9.56
N LEU A 67 -10.31 1.98 9.34
CA LEU A 67 -10.75 3.28 8.81
C LEU A 67 -10.72 3.32 7.28
N GLY A 68 -10.28 2.25 6.63
CA GLY A 68 -10.13 2.17 5.18
C GLY A 68 -8.81 2.72 4.64
N ASN A 69 -7.86 3.09 5.51
CA ASN A 69 -6.54 3.50 5.04
C ASN A 69 -5.80 2.31 4.45
N LEU A 70 -5.00 2.57 3.44
CA LEU A 70 -4.18 1.60 2.77
C LEU A 70 -2.76 1.65 3.35
N CYS A 71 -2.38 0.60 4.06
CA CYS A 71 -1.05 0.43 4.62
C CYS A 71 -0.18 -0.33 3.61
N VAL A 72 0.68 0.39 2.90
CA VAL A 72 1.45 -0.13 1.76
C VAL A 72 2.90 -0.34 2.15
N ALA A 73 3.40 -1.56 1.99
CA ALA A 73 4.81 -1.86 2.16
C ALA A 73 5.64 -1.12 1.11
N THR A 74 6.67 -0.42 1.57
CA THR A 74 7.45 0.52 0.75
C THR A 74 8.91 0.10 0.72
N LEU A 75 9.39 -0.21 -0.48
CA LEU A 75 10.77 -0.58 -0.75
C LEU A 75 11.64 0.66 -0.92
N LEU A 76 12.95 0.50 -0.74
CA LEU A 76 14.03 1.48 -0.90
C LEU A 76 14.07 2.55 0.19
N HIS A 77 12.97 3.15 0.54
CA HIS A 77 12.87 4.03 1.71
C HIS A 77 12.68 3.25 3.01
N GLY A 78 12.15 2.03 2.90
CA GLY A 78 11.95 1.10 4.02
C GLY A 78 10.85 1.55 4.98
N GLY A 79 9.74 0.83 5.01
CA GLY A 79 8.65 1.16 5.91
C GLY A 79 7.26 0.92 5.35
N ILE A 80 6.27 1.49 6.01
CA ILE A 80 4.86 1.42 5.61
C ILE A 80 4.38 2.82 5.25
N THR A 81 3.84 2.96 4.04
CA THR A 81 3.15 4.18 3.60
C THR A 81 1.66 4.01 3.86
N ILE A 82 1.09 4.89 4.67
CA ILE A 82 -0.33 4.90 5.03
C ILE A 82 -1.02 5.96 4.18
N VAL A 83 -1.99 5.55 3.37
CA VAL A 83 -2.71 6.41 2.43
C VAL A 83 -4.18 6.42 2.78
N ALA A 84 -4.76 7.60 2.96
CA ALA A 84 -6.19 7.76 3.17
C ALA A 84 -7.00 7.23 1.96
N PRO A 85 -8.22 6.70 2.17
CA PRO A 85 -9.01 6.07 1.10
C PRO A 85 -9.42 7.04 -0.02
N ASP A 86 -9.43 8.33 0.27
CA ASP A 86 -9.70 9.40 -0.70
C ASP A 86 -8.42 10.03 -1.28
N GLY A 87 -7.25 9.65 -0.77
CA GLY A 87 -5.95 10.21 -1.15
C GLY A 87 -5.61 11.55 -0.48
N SER A 88 -6.39 12.00 0.50
CA SER A 88 -6.20 13.30 1.17
C SER A 88 -4.95 13.36 2.05
N SER A 89 -4.47 12.21 2.52
CA SER A 89 -3.21 12.10 3.28
C SER A 89 -2.38 10.91 2.82
N CYS A 90 -1.07 11.06 2.98
CA CYS A 90 -0.08 10.05 2.64
C CYS A 90 1.09 10.19 3.63
N GLU A 91 1.14 9.30 4.61
CA GLU A 91 2.12 9.31 5.69
C GLU A 91 3.07 8.13 5.56
N HIS A 92 4.30 8.28 6.03
CA HIS A 92 5.30 7.22 6.00
C HIS A 92 5.80 6.88 7.41
N VAL A 93 5.67 5.61 7.77
CA VAL A 93 6.21 5.03 9.01
C VAL A 93 7.52 4.31 8.65
N PRO A 94 8.69 4.87 8.98
CA PRO A 94 9.96 4.28 8.62
C PRO A 94 10.26 3.01 9.42
N LEU A 95 10.88 2.03 8.76
CA LEU A 95 11.39 0.80 9.38
C LEU A 95 12.87 0.63 9.04
N PRO A 96 13.63 -0.11 9.88
CA PRO A 96 15.09 -0.21 9.73
C PRO A 96 15.56 -1.09 8.56
N ASP A 97 14.65 -1.57 7.72
CA ASP A 97 14.97 -2.40 6.55
C ASP A 97 14.44 -1.76 5.27
N ARG A 98 15.33 -1.55 4.29
CA ARG A 98 15.00 -0.93 3.00
C ARG A 98 14.04 -1.76 2.16
N TYR A 99 13.92 -3.06 2.43
CA TYR A 99 13.08 -3.97 1.66
C TYR A 99 11.93 -4.48 2.52
N THR A 100 11.06 -3.54 2.95
CA THR A 100 9.78 -3.83 3.57
C THR A 100 8.81 -4.29 2.49
N THR A 101 8.38 -5.57 2.53
CA THR A 101 7.69 -6.20 1.40
C THR A 101 6.23 -6.51 1.66
N ASN A 102 5.81 -6.68 2.91
CA ASN A 102 4.41 -6.97 3.20
C ASN A 102 4.02 -6.48 4.59
N ILE A 103 2.72 -6.26 4.78
CA ILE A 103 2.09 -5.99 6.06
C ILE A 103 0.76 -6.74 6.14
N CYS A 104 0.45 -7.32 7.29
CA CYS A 104 -0.88 -7.79 7.63
C CYS A 104 -1.19 -7.49 9.08
N PHE A 105 -2.47 -7.54 9.44
CA PHE A 105 -2.93 -7.27 10.79
C PHE A 105 -3.47 -8.52 11.45
N GLY A 106 -3.29 -8.60 12.76
CA GLY A 106 -3.78 -9.68 13.58
C GLY A 106 -3.79 -9.31 15.07
N GLY A 107 -3.70 -10.33 15.91
CA GLY A 107 -3.94 -10.17 17.35
C GLY A 107 -5.43 -10.13 17.66
N ARG A 108 -5.77 -10.16 18.96
CA ARG A 108 -7.15 -10.24 19.45
C ARG A 108 -8.00 -9.04 19.01
N ASP A 109 -7.40 -7.88 18.91
CA ASP A 109 -8.01 -6.59 18.59
C ASP A 109 -7.59 -6.03 17.22
N MET A 110 -6.90 -6.86 16.42
CA MET A 110 -6.36 -6.47 15.10
C MET A 110 -5.33 -5.32 15.16
N ARG A 111 -4.71 -5.08 16.31
CA ARG A 111 -3.71 -4.01 16.50
C ARG A 111 -2.27 -4.48 16.44
N THR A 112 -2.01 -5.74 16.17
CA THR A 112 -0.65 -6.21 15.89
C THR A 112 -0.41 -6.19 14.39
N ALA A 113 0.51 -5.35 13.94
CA ALA A 113 0.98 -5.33 12.55
C ALA A 113 2.15 -6.32 12.39
N TYR A 114 2.00 -7.32 11.53
CA TYR A 114 3.05 -8.25 11.14
C TYR A 114 3.65 -7.80 9.81
N ILE A 115 4.96 -7.59 9.79
CA ILE A 115 5.65 -6.96 8.66
C ILE A 115 6.86 -7.79 8.25
N THR A 116 6.99 -8.07 6.97
CA THR A 116 8.14 -8.77 6.40
C THR A 116 9.23 -7.81 5.96
N LEU A 117 10.45 -8.08 6.40
CA LEU A 117 11.67 -7.32 6.15
C LEU A 117 12.64 -8.20 5.35
N SER A 118 12.58 -8.11 4.02
CA SER A 118 13.29 -9.04 3.13
C SER A 118 14.80 -8.83 3.10
N GLY A 119 15.28 -7.60 3.36
CA GLY A 119 16.71 -7.32 3.39
C GLY A 119 17.43 -8.03 4.53
N SER A 120 16.78 -8.12 5.69
CA SER A 120 17.30 -8.80 6.88
C SER A 120 16.75 -10.22 7.08
N GLY A 121 15.82 -10.66 6.23
CA GLY A 121 15.16 -11.97 6.34
C GLY A 121 14.32 -12.13 7.61
N ARG A 122 13.64 -11.07 8.05
CA ARG A 122 12.87 -11.04 9.30
C ARG A 122 11.39 -10.87 9.07
N LEU A 123 10.61 -11.47 9.98
CA LEU A 123 9.22 -11.11 10.25
C LEU A 123 9.19 -10.39 11.60
N ILE A 124 8.66 -9.19 11.64
CA ILE A 124 8.48 -8.43 12.88
C ILE A 124 6.99 -8.29 13.20
N ALA A 125 6.70 -8.11 14.49
CA ALA A 125 5.39 -7.75 14.99
C ALA A 125 5.51 -6.40 15.70
N ILE A 126 4.61 -5.48 15.40
CA ILE A 126 4.46 -4.20 16.09
C ILE A 126 3.09 -4.21 16.75
N ASP A 127 3.10 -4.26 18.08
CA ASP A 127 1.88 -4.17 18.86
C ASP A 127 1.40 -2.73 18.99
N ASP A 128 0.13 -2.56 19.34
CA ASP A 128 -0.51 -1.24 19.51
C ASP A 128 -0.44 -0.36 18.26
N TRP A 129 -0.52 -0.97 17.07
CA TRP A 129 -0.63 -0.21 15.82
C TRP A 129 -1.77 0.81 15.93
N PRO A 130 -1.58 2.08 15.52
CA PRO A 130 -2.50 3.18 15.83
C PRO A 130 -3.96 2.92 15.44
N THR A 131 -4.17 2.29 14.28
CA THR A 131 -5.51 1.91 13.80
C THR A 131 -5.60 0.40 13.66
N PRO A 132 -6.64 -0.27 14.21
CA PRO A 132 -6.82 -1.71 14.01
C PRO A 132 -6.87 -2.06 12.52
N GLY A 133 -6.36 -3.21 12.15
CA GLY A 133 -6.55 -3.75 10.81
C GLY A 133 -8.03 -4.05 10.50
N LEU A 134 -8.39 -4.00 9.23
CA LEU A 134 -9.70 -4.44 8.78
C LEU A 134 -9.84 -5.95 9.00
N LYS A 135 -10.87 -6.38 9.74
CA LYS A 135 -11.19 -7.79 9.90
C LYS A 135 -11.74 -8.35 8.58
N LEU A 136 -11.05 -9.33 8.04
CA LEU A 136 -11.44 -9.98 6.79
C LEU A 136 -12.50 -11.06 7.04
N ASN A 137 -13.29 -11.42 6.03
CA ASN A 137 -14.42 -12.36 6.14
C ASN A 137 -14.04 -13.76 6.62
N PHE A 138 -12.78 -14.17 6.48
CA PHE A 138 -12.28 -15.49 6.85
C PHE A 138 -11.37 -15.49 8.09
N GLN A 139 -11.27 -14.35 8.77
CA GLN A 139 -10.60 -14.28 10.07
C GLN A 139 -11.60 -14.62 11.17
N ALA A 140 -11.35 -15.74 11.86
CA ALA A 140 -12.17 -16.21 12.98
C ALA A 140 -11.98 -15.31 14.23
#